data_608c35d09c260a943901eff350642a06
#
_entry.id   608c35d09c260a943901eff350642a06
#
_cell.length_a   1.000
_cell.length_b   1.000
_cell.length_c   1.000
_cell.angle_alpha   90.00
_cell.angle_beta   90.00
_cell.angle_gamma   90.00
#
_symmetry.space_group_name_H-M   'P 1'
#
loop_
_entity.id
_entity.type
_entity.pdbx_description
1 polymer ?
#
loop_
_entity_poly.entity_id
_entity_poly.type
_entity_poly.pdbx_seq_one_letter_code
_entity_poly.pdbx_strand_id
1 'polypeptide(L)'
;YAPLLEKMNELRHAREFRLLKMLEKLHNLGYEIEVEACDPNNRAVGRPHVAKALVAKGYFETVQDVFYALLHRGGPAYVPQPKLAPNEAVDLIHKAGGIAVLAHPSELSDGNLPEYLVSNFAFDGIEVYHPSADEADQEKWLALAKKYNILVSGGSDFHGIPDRFPTELGIFEV
;
A
#
# COMPACT_ATOMS: atom_id res chain seq x y z
N TYR A 1 12.68 19.01 0.18
CA TYR A 1 13.75 18.40 -0.63
C TYR A 1 13.21 18.08 -2.01
N ALA A 2 13.67 18.84 -3.02
CA ALA A 2 13.12 18.78 -4.38
C ALA A 2 13.12 17.36 -4.99
N PRO A 3 14.21 16.58 -4.93
CA PRO A 3 14.24 15.25 -5.56
C PRO A 3 13.19 14.30 -4.98
N LEU A 4 12.84 14.39 -3.68
CA LEU A 4 11.77 13.58 -3.10
C LEU A 4 10.41 13.99 -3.67
N LEU A 5 10.15 15.31 -3.78
CA LEU A 5 8.90 15.83 -4.35
C LEU A 5 8.75 15.45 -5.82
N GLU A 6 9.82 15.54 -6.61
CA GLU A 6 9.84 15.10 -8.01
C GLU A 6 9.49 13.61 -8.12
N LYS A 7 10.13 12.76 -7.30
CA LYS A 7 9.84 11.32 -7.30
C LYS A 7 8.42 10.99 -6.89
N MET A 8 7.89 11.68 -5.87
CA MET A 8 6.48 11.52 -5.46
C MET A 8 5.52 11.94 -6.57
N ASN A 9 5.83 13.01 -7.32
CA ASN A 9 5.05 13.43 -8.48
C ASN A 9 5.11 12.40 -9.62
N GLU A 10 6.29 11.87 -9.95
CA GLU A 10 6.42 10.78 -10.92
C GLU A 10 5.55 9.57 -10.55
N LEU A 11 5.60 9.13 -9.29
CA LEU A 11 4.80 8.01 -8.82
C LEU A 11 3.30 8.29 -8.86
N ARG A 12 2.89 9.54 -8.61
CA ARG A 12 1.48 9.97 -8.74
C ARG A 12 1.03 9.91 -10.19
N HIS A 13 1.75 10.52 -11.12
CA HIS A 13 1.43 10.46 -12.54
C HIS A 13 1.42 9.01 -13.08
N ALA A 14 2.34 8.18 -12.61
CA ALA A 14 2.35 6.76 -12.96
C ALA A 14 1.08 6.02 -12.47
N ARG A 15 0.50 6.41 -11.32
CA ARG A 15 -0.79 5.87 -10.83
C ARG A 15 -1.96 6.34 -11.69
N GLU A 16 -1.98 7.62 -12.07
CA GLU A 16 -3.00 8.18 -12.98
C GLU A 16 -2.97 7.46 -14.33
N PHE A 17 -1.79 7.34 -14.93
CA PHE A 17 -1.60 6.61 -16.18
C PHE A 17 -2.04 5.14 -16.07
N ARG A 18 -1.71 4.49 -14.95
CA ARG A 18 -2.13 3.13 -14.67
C ARG A 18 -3.66 3.00 -14.60
N LEU A 19 -4.36 3.97 -13.98
CA LEU A 19 -5.82 4.00 -13.95
C LEU A 19 -6.39 4.03 -15.38
N LEU A 20 -5.93 4.98 -16.20
CA LEU A 20 -6.37 5.08 -17.59
C LEU A 20 -6.17 3.78 -18.38
N LYS A 21 -5.03 3.11 -18.17
CA LYS A 21 -4.77 1.80 -18.79
C LYS A 21 -5.68 0.69 -18.26
N MET A 22 -6.08 0.71 -16.99
CA MET A 22 -7.08 -0.24 -16.47
C MET A 22 -8.46 0.02 -17.09
N LEU A 23 -8.87 1.30 -17.22
CA LEU A 23 -10.14 1.68 -17.84
C LEU A 23 -10.17 1.29 -19.33
N GLU A 24 -9.09 1.53 -20.07
CA GLU A 24 -8.96 1.09 -21.48
C GLU A 24 -9.15 -0.44 -21.62
N LYS A 25 -8.53 -1.23 -20.74
CA LYS A 25 -8.68 -2.69 -20.73
C LYS A 25 -10.11 -3.11 -20.38
N LEU A 26 -10.73 -2.45 -19.39
CA LEU A 26 -12.12 -2.71 -19.01
C LEU A 26 -13.08 -2.39 -20.13
N HIS A 27 -12.91 -1.25 -20.82
CA HIS A 27 -13.68 -0.87 -21.99
C HIS A 27 -13.60 -1.95 -23.08
N ASN A 28 -12.39 -2.44 -23.38
CA ASN A 28 -12.17 -3.52 -24.36
C ASN A 28 -12.82 -4.86 -23.96
N LEU A 29 -13.12 -5.04 -22.68
CA LEU A 29 -13.86 -6.20 -22.13
C LEU A 29 -15.37 -5.95 -22.02
N GLY A 30 -15.85 -4.78 -22.45
CA GLY A 30 -17.27 -4.41 -22.41
C GLY A 30 -17.75 -3.79 -21.10
N TYR A 31 -16.85 -3.35 -20.23
CA TYR A 31 -17.18 -2.67 -18.97
C TYR A 31 -16.95 -1.16 -19.11
N GLU A 32 -18.05 -0.39 -19.06
CA GLU A 32 -18.01 1.06 -19.18
C GLU A 32 -18.00 1.72 -17.80
N ILE A 33 -16.84 2.23 -17.39
CA ILE A 33 -16.68 3.05 -16.18
C ILE A 33 -15.79 4.26 -16.47
N GLU A 34 -16.07 5.37 -15.80
CA GLU A 34 -15.39 6.65 -15.98
C GLU A 34 -14.41 6.90 -14.83
N VAL A 35 -13.44 7.79 -15.05
CA VAL A 35 -12.42 8.17 -14.04
C VAL A 35 -13.10 8.72 -12.78
N GLU A 36 -14.12 9.57 -12.95
CA GLU A 36 -14.86 10.24 -11.88
C GLU A 36 -15.59 9.23 -10.98
N ALA A 37 -16.05 8.12 -11.54
CA ALA A 37 -16.65 7.04 -10.76
C ALA A 37 -15.64 6.30 -9.88
N CYS A 38 -14.36 6.31 -10.28
CA CYS A 38 -13.28 5.69 -9.53
C CYS A 38 -12.67 6.62 -8.48
N ASP A 39 -12.69 7.93 -8.72
CA ASP A 39 -12.09 8.94 -7.83
C ASP A 39 -12.91 10.23 -7.78
N PRO A 40 -14.06 10.23 -7.11
CA PRO A 40 -14.90 11.41 -6.99
C PRO A 40 -14.25 12.56 -6.22
N ASN A 41 -13.16 12.31 -5.50
CA ASN A 41 -12.47 13.29 -4.66
C ASN A 41 -11.04 13.59 -5.14
N ASN A 42 -10.66 13.16 -6.33
CA ASN A 42 -9.33 13.34 -6.91
C ASN A 42 -8.19 12.85 -5.99
N ARG A 43 -8.39 11.70 -5.35
CA ARG A 43 -7.42 11.03 -4.49
C ARG A 43 -6.62 9.99 -5.28
N ALA A 44 -5.60 9.42 -4.67
CA ALA A 44 -4.79 8.37 -5.28
C ALA A 44 -5.63 7.10 -5.56
N VAL A 45 -6.01 6.88 -6.81
CA VAL A 45 -6.87 5.76 -7.22
C VAL A 45 -6.06 4.47 -7.30
N GLY A 46 -6.62 3.42 -6.69
CA GLY A 46 -6.12 2.06 -6.78
C GLY A 46 -7.18 1.10 -7.31
N ARG A 47 -6.78 -0.17 -7.51
CA ARG A 47 -7.68 -1.25 -7.92
C ARG A 47 -8.99 -1.35 -7.10
N PRO A 48 -8.98 -1.15 -5.76
CA PRO A 48 -10.22 -1.17 -4.99
C PRO A 48 -11.25 -0.12 -5.41
N HIS A 49 -10.80 1.06 -5.84
CA HIS A 49 -11.69 2.12 -6.33
C HIS A 49 -12.35 1.72 -7.67
N VAL A 50 -11.56 1.16 -8.59
CA VAL A 50 -12.06 0.60 -9.85
C VAL A 50 -13.07 -0.54 -9.59
N ALA A 51 -12.76 -1.44 -8.66
CA ALA A 51 -13.66 -2.53 -8.29
C ALA A 51 -14.98 -2.01 -7.71
N LYS A 52 -14.93 -1.03 -6.80
CA LYS A 52 -16.14 -0.40 -6.25
C LYS A 52 -16.99 0.27 -7.35
N ALA A 53 -16.37 0.94 -8.32
CA ALA A 53 -17.09 1.55 -9.44
C ALA A 53 -17.81 0.52 -10.31
N LEU A 54 -17.19 -0.64 -10.57
CA LEU A 54 -17.82 -1.76 -11.30
C LEU A 54 -19.01 -2.35 -10.54
N VAL A 55 -18.90 -2.51 -9.22
CA VAL A 55 -20.00 -2.97 -8.37
C VAL A 55 -21.12 -1.94 -8.35
N ALA A 56 -20.81 -0.65 -8.19
CA ALA A 56 -21.79 0.42 -8.17
C ALA A 56 -22.59 0.53 -9.49
N LYS A 57 -21.96 0.17 -10.63
CA LYS A 57 -22.65 0.08 -11.95
C LYS A 57 -23.41 -1.23 -12.16
N GLY A 58 -23.35 -2.16 -11.20
CA GLY A 58 -24.09 -3.43 -11.29
C GLY A 58 -23.44 -4.50 -12.18
N TYR A 59 -22.20 -4.34 -12.57
CA TYR A 59 -21.47 -5.35 -13.35
C TYR A 59 -21.08 -6.58 -12.52
N PHE A 60 -20.92 -6.41 -11.20
CA PHE A 60 -20.56 -7.45 -10.25
C PHE A 60 -21.32 -7.26 -8.93
N GLU A 61 -21.51 -8.33 -8.18
CA GLU A 61 -22.18 -8.29 -6.88
C GLU A 61 -21.24 -7.77 -5.78
N THR A 62 -19.97 -8.21 -5.79
CA THR A 62 -18.98 -7.84 -4.78
C THR A 62 -17.67 -7.37 -5.36
N VAL A 63 -16.92 -6.59 -4.58
CA VAL A 63 -15.55 -6.17 -4.89
C VAL A 63 -14.63 -7.39 -5.08
N GLN A 64 -14.86 -8.46 -4.31
CA GLN A 64 -14.09 -9.69 -4.40
C GLN A 64 -14.25 -10.36 -5.76
N ASP A 65 -15.46 -10.39 -6.30
CA ASP A 65 -15.74 -10.96 -7.64
C ASP A 65 -14.98 -10.20 -8.73
N VAL A 66 -14.94 -8.87 -8.64
CA VAL A 66 -14.16 -8.04 -9.56
C VAL A 66 -12.67 -8.39 -9.50
N PHE A 67 -12.12 -8.53 -8.29
CA PHE A 67 -10.72 -8.91 -8.13
C PHE A 67 -10.44 -10.29 -8.72
N TYR A 68 -11.31 -11.26 -8.45
CA TYR A 68 -11.19 -12.61 -8.96
C TYR A 68 -11.28 -12.68 -10.49
N ALA A 69 -12.21 -11.96 -11.09
CA ALA A 69 -12.45 -12.02 -12.53
C ALA A 69 -11.47 -11.15 -13.34
N LEU A 70 -11.12 -9.93 -12.86
CA LEU A 70 -10.50 -8.91 -13.70
C LEU A 70 -9.18 -8.33 -13.14
N LEU A 71 -9.10 -8.04 -11.82
CA LEU A 71 -8.07 -7.16 -11.26
C LEU A 71 -6.99 -7.87 -10.44
N HIS A 72 -7.04 -9.22 -10.31
CA HIS A 72 -5.97 -9.98 -9.69
C HIS A 72 -4.66 -9.85 -10.48
N ARG A 73 -3.54 -10.19 -9.86
CA ARG A 73 -2.22 -10.15 -10.54
C ARG A 73 -2.22 -11.10 -11.75
N GLY A 74 -2.02 -10.54 -12.96
CA GLY A 74 -2.12 -11.27 -14.22
C GLY A 74 -3.54 -11.35 -14.81
N GLY A 75 -4.55 -10.79 -14.14
CA GLY A 75 -5.93 -10.72 -14.65
C GLY A 75 -6.08 -9.85 -15.90
N PRO A 76 -7.20 -10.00 -16.63
CA PRO A 76 -7.37 -9.37 -17.95
C PRO A 76 -7.33 -7.85 -17.91
N ALA A 77 -7.81 -7.21 -16.83
CA ALA A 77 -7.75 -5.76 -16.65
C ALA A 77 -6.60 -5.32 -15.70
N TYR A 78 -5.74 -6.25 -15.28
CA TYR A 78 -4.59 -5.92 -14.44
C TYR A 78 -3.55 -5.07 -15.18
N VAL A 79 -3.08 -4.02 -14.51
CA VAL A 79 -1.93 -3.20 -14.91
C VAL A 79 -0.94 -3.14 -13.74
N PRO A 80 0.34 -3.50 -13.94
CA PRO A 80 1.36 -3.41 -12.88
C PRO A 80 1.48 -1.99 -12.35
N GLN A 81 1.74 -1.87 -11.05
CA GLN A 81 2.07 -0.58 -10.45
C GLN A 81 3.59 -0.40 -10.46
N PRO A 82 4.10 0.71 -10.95
CA PRO A 82 5.51 1.07 -10.75
C PRO A 82 5.82 1.10 -9.25
N LYS A 83 6.89 0.48 -8.86
CA LYS A 83 7.36 0.43 -7.47
C LYS A 83 8.72 1.07 -7.39
N LEU A 84 8.95 1.78 -6.31
CA LEU A 84 10.30 2.19 -5.91
C LEU A 84 10.97 0.99 -5.24
N ALA A 85 12.24 0.75 -5.55
CA ALA A 85 13.00 -0.28 -4.86
C ALA A 85 13.25 0.16 -3.40
N PRO A 86 13.33 -0.76 -2.43
CA PRO A 86 13.50 -0.41 -1.02
C PRO A 86 14.73 0.49 -0.76
N ASN A 87 15.87 0.19 -1.37
CA ASN A 87 17.08 1.01 -1.28
C ASN A 87 16.87 2.44 -1.82
N GLU A 88 16.18 2.58 -2.96
CA GLU A 88 15.89 3.91 -3.54
C GLU A 88 14.97 4.72 -2.62
N ALA A 89 13.98 4.06 -1.99
CA ALA A 89 13.07 4.71 -1.06
C ALA A 89 13.80 5.19 0.20
N VAL A 90 14.60 4.33 0.82
CA VAL A 90 15.40 4.64 2.02
C VAL A 90 16.38 5.78 1.72
N ASP A 91 17.11 5.69 0.60
CA ASP A 91 18.05 6.73 0.17
C ASP A 91 17.39 8.10 -0.02
N LEU A 92 16.19 8.14 -0.63
CA LEU A 92 15.45 9.39 -0.82
C LEU A 92 14.99 9.99 0.49
N ILE A 93 14.53 9.16 1.44
CA ILE A 93 14.12 9.59 2.77
C ILE A 93 15.33 10.18 3.52
N HIS A 94 16.46 9.48 3.53
CA HIS A 94 17.69 9.95 4.20
C HIS A 94 18.22 11.26 3.59
N LYS A 95 18.30 11.35 2.27
CA LYS A 95 18.70 12.57 1.57
C LYS A 95 17.75 13.75 1.84
N ALA A 96 16.51 13.48 2.17
CA ALA A 96 15.55 14.49 2.60
C ALA A 96 15.68 14.87 4.08
N GLY A 97 16.55 14.21 4.85
CA GLY A 97 16.74 14.43 6.29
C GLY A 97 15.73 13.67 7.17
N GLY A 98 15.02 12.68 6.60
CA GLY A 98 14.07 11.84 7.31
C GLY A 98 14.69 10.53 7.81
N ILE A 99 13.89 9.77 8.57
CA ILE A 99 14.17 8.40 9.00
C ILE A 99 13.26 7.42 8.25
N ALA A 100 13.81 6.27 7.86
CA ALA A 100 13.09 5.24 7.12
C ALA A 100 12.63 4.12 8.08
N VAL A 101 11.33 3.94 8.24
CA VAL A 101 10.73 2.91 9.10
C VAL A 101 10.02 1.88 8.25
N LEU A 102 10.28 0.59 8.46
CA LEU A 102 9.56 -0.51 7.82
C LEU A 102 8.17 -0.62 8.45
N ALA A 103 7.14 -0.25 7.70
CA ALA A 103 5.76 -0.24 8.15
C ALA A 103 5.13 -1.66 8.11
N HIS A 104 4.20 -1.93 9.04
CA HIS A 104 3.33 -3.12 9.14
C HIS A 104 3.95 -4.44 8.64
N PRO A 105 5.10 -4.89 9.21
CA PRO A 105 5.83 -6.07 8.74
C PRO A 105 5.02 -7.37 8.81
N SER A 106 4.03 -7.45 9.71
CA SER A 106 3.12 -8.60 9.84
C SER A 106 2.19 -8.79 8.64
N GLU A 107 1.98 -7.75 7.82
CA GLU A 107 1.19 -7.86 6.58
C GLU A 107 1.98 -8.45 5.40
N LEU A 108 3.28 -8.65 5.54
CA LEU A 108 4.10 -9.24 4.50
C LEU A 108 3.89 -10.75 4.45
N SER A 109 3.54 -11.26 3.25
CA SER A 109 3.23 -12.69 3.05
C SER A 109 4.41 -13.64 3.28
N ASP A 110 5.65 -13.14 3.15
CA ASP A 110 6.87 -13.86 3.48
C ASP A 110 7.40 -13.37 4.83
N GLY A 111 7.27 -14.17 5.85
CA GLY A 111 7.71 -13.86 7.20
C GLY A 111 9.22 -13.66 7.39
N ASN A 112 10.05 -13.98 6.38
CA ASN A 112 11.49 -13.71 6.39
C ASN A 112 11.84 -12.38 5.70
N LEU A 113 10.90 -11.82 4.93
CA LEU A 113 11.12 -10.60 4.18
C LEU A 113 11.44 -9.39 5.07
N PRO A 114 10.81 -9.17 6.23
CA PRO A 114 11.15 -8.07 7.12
C PRO A 114 12.62 -8.10 7.55
N GLU A 115 13.12 -9.25 7.98
CA GLU A 115 14.53 -9.39 8.37
C GLU A 115 15.47 -9.17 7.19
N TYR A 116 15.15 -9.71 6.01
CA TYR A 116 15.92 -9.46 4.79
C TYR A 116 15.98 -7.96 4.47
N LEU A 117 14.85 -7.24 4.56
CA LEU A 117 14.80 -5.81 4.28
C LEU A 117 15.67 -5.01 5.26
N VAL A 118 15.52 -5.25 6.56
CA VAL A 118 16.26 -4.55 7.60
C VAL A 118 17.77 -4.86 7.55
N SER A 119 18.15 -6.09 7.20
CA SER A 119 19.56 -6.50 7.14
C SER A 119 20.30 -6.02 5.88
N ASN A 120 19.58 -5.77 4.78
CA ASN A 120 20.19 -5.42 3.48
C ASN A 120 20.02 -3.94 3.09
N PHE A 121 19.09 -3.23 3.75
CA PHE A 121 18.83 -1.83 3.48
C PHE A 121 18.89 -1.04 4.79
N ALA A 122 19.30 0.22 4.72
CA ALA A 122 19.54 1.08 5.86
C ALA A 122 18.25 1.62 6.49
N PHE A 123 17.32 0.73 6.90
CA PHE A 123 16.17 1.14 7.68
C PHE A 123 16.60 1.63 9.07
N ASP A 124 16.02 2.74 9.52
CA ASP A 124 16.26 3.31 10.84
C ASP A 124 15.36 2.71 11.90
N GLY A 125 14.23 2.11 11.50
CA GLY A 125 13.26 1.54 12.42
C GLY A 125 12.34 0.51 11.78
N ILE A 126 11.53 -0.12 12.63
CA ILE A 126 10.47 -1.06 12.26
C ILE A 126 9.22 -0.77 13.09
N GLU A 127 8.05 -0.85 12.48
CA GLU A 127 6.76 -0.72 13.16
C GLU A 127 6.39 -2.06 13.82
N VAL A 128 6.45 -2.06 15.15
CA VAL A 128 6.17 -3.24 15.97
C VAL A 128 4.72 -3.28 16.37
N TYR A 129 4.21 -2.14 16.85
CA TYR A 129 2.85 -2.02 17.37
C TYR A 129 1.91 -1.58 16.26
N HIS A 130 1.18 -2.54 15.70
CA HIS A 130 0.24 -2.34 14.61
C HIS A 130 -0.98 -3.26 14.80
N PRO A 131 -2.19 -2.88 14.40
CA PRO A 131 -3.40 -3.70 14.58
C PRO A 131 -3.36 -5.10 13.95
N SER A 132 -2.49 -5.32 12.97
CA SER A 132 -2.27 -6.65 12.36
C SER A 132 -1.20 -7.49 13.05
N ALA A 133 -0.49 -6.94 14.05
CA ALA A 133 0.57 -7.64 14.78
C ALA A 133 0.00 -8.19 16.10
N ASP A 134 -0.05 -9.51 16.23
CA ASP A 134 -0.35 -10.16 17.51
C ASP A 134 0.86 -10.13 18.47
N GLU A 135 0.69 -10.63 19.69
CA GLU A 135 1.76 -10.65 20.70
C GLU A 135 3.03 -11.37 20.19
N ALA A 136 2.88 -12.47 19.46
CA ALA A 136 4.02 -13.23 18.92
C ALA A 136 4.74 -12.45 17.82
N ASP A 137 4.01 -11.73 16.99
CA ASP A 137 4.56 -10.82 15.99
C ASP A 137 5.29 -9.65 16.66
N GLN A 138 4.71 -9.05 17.69
CA GLN A 138 5.34 -7.94 18.43
C GLN A 138 6.65 -8.39 19.06
N GLU A 139 6.69 -9.55 19.74
CA GLU A 139 7.90 -10.12 20.29
C GLU A 139 8.97 -10.35 19.21
N LYS A 140 8.58 -10.91 18.08
CA LYS A 140 9.44 -11.14 16.92
C LYS A 140 10.05 -9.85 16.39
N TRP A 141 9.24 -8.82 16.20
CA TRP A 141 9.73 -7.54 15.66
C TRP A 141 10.54 -6.75 16.69
N LEU A 142 10.24 -6.84 17.99
CA LEU A 142 11.07 -6.30 19.06
C LEU A 142 12.46 -6.96 19.08
N ALA A 143 12.51 -8.28 18.96
CA ALA A 143 13.77 -9.02 18.88
C ALA A 143 14.57 -8.62 17.63
N LEU A 144 13.91 -8.41 16.50
CA LEU A 144 14.52 -7.94 15.26
C LEU A 144 15.10 -6.53 15.41
N ALA A 145 14.31 -5.60 15.97
CA ALA A 145 14.76 -4.23 16.24
C ALA A 145 15.99 -4.21 17.14
N LYS A 146 16.00 -5.01 18.21
CA LYS A 146 17.14 -5.16 19.12
C LYS A 146 18.36 -5.75 18.41
N LYS A 147 18.16 -6.79 17.58
CA LYS A 147 19.24 -7.46 16.83
C LYS A 147 19.99 -6.49 15.91
N TYR A 148 19.27 -5.63 15.21
CA TYR A 148 19.83 -4.68 14.25
C TYR A 148 20.04 -3.27 14.82
N ASN A 149 19.73 -3.07 16.11
CA ASN A 149 19.87 -1.79 16.81
C ASN A 149 19.16 -0.64 16.09
N ILE A 150 17.88 -0.89 15.67
CA ILE A 150 17.02 0.07 15.01
C ILE A 150 15.86 0.50 15.91
N LEU A 151 15.22 1.61 15.55
CA LEU A 151 14.10 2.19 16.30
C LEU A 151 12.85 1.30 16.24
N VAL A 152 12.02 1.44 17.27
CA VAL A 152 10.67 0.84 17.34
C VAL A 152 9.63 1.93 17.16
N SER A 153 8.62 1.66 16.36
CA SER A 153 7.46 2.53 16.21
C SER A 153 6.14 1.76 16.33
N GLY A 154 5.04 2.49 16.36
CA GLY A 154 3.70 1.94 16.30
C GLY A 154 2.71 2.92 15.71
N GLY A 155 1.59 2.38 15.20
CA GLY A 155 0.52 3.16 14.61
C GLY A 155 -0.74 2.34 14.39
N SER A 156 -1.88 3.02 14.27
CA SER A 156 -3.18 2.38 14.07
C SER A 156 -3.50 2.06 12.60
N ASP A 157 -2.70 2.53 11.66
CA ASP A 157 -2.98 2.49 10.20
C ASP A 157 -4.39 3.00 9.83
N PHE A 158 -4.89 3.96 10.61
CA PHE A 158 -6.22 4.52 10.42
C PHE A 158 -6.34 5.27 9.09
N HIS A 159 -7.31 4.86 8.26
CA HIS A 159 -7.52 5.42 6.92
C HIS A 159 -8.78 6.30 6.80
N GLY A 160 -9.58 6.44 7.88
CA GLY A 160 -10.85 7.18 7.83
C GLY A 160 -11.89 6.56 6.89
N ILE A 161 -11.80 5.26 6.66
CA ILE A 161 -12.77 4.52 5.82
C ILE A 161 -13.83 3.94 6.75
N PRO A 162 -15.14 4.24 6.55
CA PRO A 162 -16.22 3.64 7.33
C PRO A 162 -16.13 2.11 7.33
N ASP A 163 -16.39 1.51 8.47
CA ASP A 163 -16.43 0.06 8.69
C ASP A 163 -15.09 -0.69 8.44
N ARG A 164 -13.99 0.04 8.21
CA ARG A 164 -12.65 -0.55 8.16
C ARG A 164 -11.97 -0.39 9.52
N PHE A 165 -11.55 -1.51 10.11
CA PHE A 165 -10.73 -1.49 11.33
C PHE A 165 -9.30 -0.97 11.01
N PRO A 166 -8.71 -0.13 11.87
CA PRO A 166 -9.31 0.48 13.06
C PRO A 166 -10.33 1.58 12.68
N THR A 167 -11.40 1.68 13.46
CA THR A 167 -12.49 2.64 13.21
C THR A 167 -12.19 4.04 13.73
N GLU A 168 -11.18 4.17 14.58
CA GLU A 168 -10.77 5.42 15.21
C GLU A 168 -9.24 5.60 15.14
N LEU A 169 -8.81 6.86 15.13
CA LEU A 169 -7.39 7.21 15.14
C LEU A 169 -6.73 6.84 16.48
N GLY A 170 -5.56 6.22 16.43
CA GLY A 170 -4.74 5.93 17.61
C GLY A 170 -5.15 4.66 18.38
N ILE A 171 -6.06 3.84 17.86
CA ILE A 171 -6.38 2.53 18.45
C ILE A 171 -5.34 1.51 17.99
N PHE A 172 -4.40 1.21 18.87
CA PHE A 172 -3.46 0.08 18.77
C PHE A 172 -2.88 -0.21 20.16
N GLU A 173 -2.50 -1.44 20.42
CA GLU A 173 -1.92 -1.87 21.69
C GLU A 173 -0.37 -1.77 21.65
N VAL A 174 0.20 -1.34 22.77
CA VAL A 174 1.66 -1.18 22.97
C VAL A 174 2.13 -2.15 24.04
#